data_a97e3659cedf19bacc9d20932f5001a8
#
_entry.id   a97e3659cedf19bacc9d20932f5001a8
#
_cell.length_a   1.000
_cell.length_b   1.000
_cell.length_c   1.000
_cell.angle_alpha   90.00
_cell.angle_beta   90.00
_cell.angle_gamma   90.00
#
_symmetry.space_group_name_H-M   'P 1'
#
loop_
_entity.id
_entity.type
_entity.pdbx_description
1 polymer ?
#
loop_
_entity_poly.entity_id
_entity_poly.type
_entity_poly.pdbx_seq_one_letter_code
_entity_poly.pdbx_strand_id
1 'polypeptide(L)'
;NMYVSDGYGNTHVHHLNPSGELVKTWGKIGSEQGSFITPHAILVDQKDRVLVTDRENNRVQIFDQNGKYLKELSNVYHPMDIYQDKDGFIYVTDQVPALYVFNSEDEFIGRCRTFGTFGHGLTVDKHGDIYIAEMLPDGLTKLSLI
;
A
#
# COMPACT_ATOMS: atom_id res chain seq x y z
N ASN A 1 0.22 -10.53 -15.06
CA ASN A 1 -0.91 -9.70 -14.66
C ASN A 1 -0.41 -8.34 -14.17
N MET A 2 -1.20 -7.30 -14.38
CA MET A 2 -0.94 -5.94 -13.92
C MET A 2 -2.18 -5.46 -13.17
N TYR A 3 -1.98 -4.78 -12.05
CA TYR A 3 -3.07 -4.15 -11.30
C TYR A 3 -2.80 -2.66 -11.21
N VAL A 4 -3.84 -1.85 -11.38
CA VAL A 4 -3.77 -0.39 -11.38
C VAL A 4 -4.82 0.17 -10.43
N SER A 5 -4.39 0.97 -9.46
CA SER A 5 -5.29 1.76 -8.62
C SER A 5 -5.60 3.08 -9.32
N ASP A 6 -6.86 3.37 -9.58
CA ASP A 6 -7.35 4.60 -10.20
C ASP A 6 -8.05 5.45 -9.13
N GLY A 7 -7.26 6.16 -8.33
CA GLY A 7 -7.71 6.78 -7.10
C GLY A 7 -8.08 8.25 -7.19
N TYR A 8 -7.41 9.03 -8.04
CA TYR A 8 -7.68 10.47 -8.12
C TYR A 8 -8.84 10.85 -9.04
N GLY A 9 -9.05 10.09 -10.09
CA GLY A 9 -10.16 10.31 -11.02
C GLY A 9 -11.38 9.45 -10.70
N ASN A 10 -11.14 8.24 -10.24
CA ASN A 10 -12.14 7.22 -9.95
C ASN A 10 -11.85 6.56 -8.59
N THR A 11 -12.59 5.52 -8.27
CA THR A 11 -12.42 4.75 -7.03
C THR A 11 -12.37 3.26 -7.34
N HIS A 12 -11.53 2.91 -8.33
CA HIS A 12 -11.48 1.58 -8.91
C HIS A 12 -10.08 0.97 -8.82
N VAL A 13 -10.04 -0.35 -8.91
CA VAL A 13 -8.86 -1.13 -9.24
C VAL A 13 -9.12 -1.85 -10.55
N HIS A 14 -8.16 -1.79 -11.46
CA HIS A 14 -8.20 -2.46 -12.75
C HIS A 14 -7.20 -3.60 -12.76
N HIS A 15 -7.63 -4.78 -13.21
CA HIS A 15 -6.78 -5.94 -13.49
C HIS A 15 -6.63 -6.08 -15.01
N LEU A 16 -5.40 -6.05 -15.48
CA LEU A 16 -5.04 -6.26 -16.87
C LEU A 16 -4.21 -7.54 -17.00
N ASN A 17 -4.40 -8.26 -18.09
CA ASN A 17 -3.58 -9.41 -18.42
C ASN A 17 -2.18 -8.98 -18.92
N PRO A 18 -1.24 -9.93 -19.16
CA PRO A 18 0.10 -9.59 -19.66
C PRO A 18 0.14 -8.90 -21.04
N SER A 19 -0.93 -8.99 -21.85
CA SER A 19 -1.07 -8.27 -23.12
C SER A 19 -1.64 -6.84 -22.93
N GLY A 20 -1.99 -6.46 -21.70
CA GLY A 20 -2.54 -5.13 -21.40
C GLY A 20 -4.05 -5.02 -21.59
N GLU A 21 -4.74 -6.13 -21.83
CA GLU A 21 -6.19 -6.14 -21.97
C GLU A 21 -6.87 -6.14 -20.59
N LEU A 22 -7.93 -5.36 -20.46
CA LEU A 22 -8.72 -5.28 -19.23
C LEU A 22 -9.45 -6.61 -18.96
N VAL A 23 -9.12 -7.26 -17.85
CA VAL A 23 -9.76 -8.48 -17.38
C VAL A 23 -10.93 -8.17 -16.47
N LYS A 24 -10.73 -7.24 -15.53
CA LYS A 24 -11.73 -6.89 -14.51
C LYS A 24 -11.49 -5.50 -13.94
N THR A 25 -12.57 -4.89 -13.50
CA THR A 25 -12.58 -3.69 -12.65
C THR A 25 -13.43 -3.96 -11.42
N TRP A 26 -12.96 -3.51 -10.25
CA TRP A 26 -13.78 -3.50 -9.04
C TRP A 26 -13.55 -2.22 -8.24
N GLY A 27 -14.38 -2.02 -7.25
CA GLY A 27 -14.41 -0.81 -6.43
C GLY A 27 -15.55 0.11 -6.81
N LYS A 28 -15.87 0.99 -5.90
CA LYS A 28 -16.80 2.11 -6.03
C LYS A 28 -16.50 3.09 -4.90
N ILE A 29 -17.00 4.31 -4.98
CA ILE A 29 -16.85 5.28 -3.89
C ILE A 29 -17.57 4.79 -2.62
N GLY A 30 -16.90 4.89 -1.47
CA GLY A 30 -17.47 4.56 -0.17
C GLY A 30 -16.45 4.02 0.83
N SER A 31 -16.93 3.71 2.04
CA SER A 31 -16.15 3.16 3.15
C SER A 31 -16.41 1.68 3.44
N GLU A 32 -17.36 1.06 2.73
CA GLU A 32 -17.68 -0.37 2.86
C GLU A 32 -16.53 -1.25 2.36
N GLN A 33 -16.54 -2.53 2.69
CA GLN A 33 -15.60 -3.50 2.14
C GLN A 33 -15.70 -3.55 0.61
N GLY A 34 -14.55 -3.43 -0.07
CA GLY A 34 -14.47 -3.37 -1.52
C GLY A 34 -14.85 -2.01 -2.13
N SER A 35 -15.18 -1.02 -1.31
CA SER A 35 -15.35 0.39 -1.71
C SER A 35 -14.11 1.19 -1.31
N PHE A 36 -13.83 2.31 -1.99
CA PHE A 36 -12.63 3.10 -1.77
C PHE A 36 -12.94 4.60 -1.70
N ILE A 37 -12.07 5.32 -0.99
CA ILE A 37 -11.93 6.77 -1.14
C ILE A 37 -10.45 7.05 -1.36
N THR A 38 -10.09 7.34 -2.61
CA THR A 38 -8.73 7.50 -3.09
C THR A 38 -7.86 6.24 -2.87
N PRO A 39 -8.09 5.13 -3.60
CA PRO A 39 -7.16 4.00 -3.63
C PRO A 39 -5.83 4.49 -4.24
N HIS A 40 -4.75 4.55 -3.42
CA HIS A 40 -3.54 5.29 -3.78
C HIS A 40 -2.44 4.39 -4.33
N ALA A 41 -1.99 3.42 -3.57
CA ALA A 41 -0.97 2.46 -3.99
C ALA A 41 -1.52 1.04 -4.04
N ILE A 42 -0.85 0.18 -4.78
CA ILE A 42 -1.24 -1.21 -4.98
C ILE A 42 -0.01 -2.12 -5.00
N LEU A 43 -0.11 -3.26 -4.32
CA LEU A 43 0.92 -4.29 -4.23
C LEU A 43 0.30 -5.65 -4.49
N VAL A 44 0.99 -6.51 -5.22
CA VAL A 44 0.72 -7.96 -5.22
C VAL A 44 1.75 -8.61 -4.32
N ASP A 45 1.30 -9.25 -3.25
CA ASP A 45 2.18 -9.85 -2.26
C ASP A 45 2.64 -11.27 -2.63
N GLN A 46 3.53 -11.85 -1.82
CA GLN A 46 4.06 -13.21 -2.00
C GLN A 46 3.00 -14.32 -1.85
N LYS A 47 1.83 -13.98 -1.33
CA LYS A 47 0.67 -14.90 -1.22
C LYS A 47 -0.31 -14.71 -2.39
N ASP A 48 0.11 -14.00 -3.45
CA ASP A 48 -0.71 -13.66 -4.63
C ASP A 48 -1.98 -12.87 -4.29
N ARG A 49 -1.96 -12.07 -3.22
CA ARG A 49 -3.06 -11.19 -2.82
C ARG A 49 -2.80 -9.78 -3.35
N VAL A 50 -3.87 -9.06 -3.63
CA VAL A 50 -3.83 -7.66 -4.07
C VAL A 50 -4.12 -6.75 -2.88
N LEU A 51 -3.11 -5.98 -2.45
CA LEU A 51 -3.19 -5.04 -1.34
C LEU A 51 -3.34 -3.63 -1.92
N VAL A 52 -4.33 -2.88 -1.44
CA VAL A 52 -4.64 -1.53 -1.93
C VAL A 52 -4.70 -0.57 -0.74
N THR A 53 -3.87 0.48 -0.77
CA THR A 53 -3.96 1.55 0.22
C THR A 53 -5.21 2.38 -0.06
N ASP A 54 -6.17 2.33 0.84
CA ASP A 54 -7.44 3.07 0.77
C ASP A 54 -7.30 4.33 1.63
N ARG A 55 -6.64 5.35 1.04
CA ARG A 55 -6.03 6.48 1.74
C ARG A 55 -6.99 7.19 2.66
N GLU A 56 -8.11 7.68 2.16
CA GLU A 56 -9.04 8.48 2.94
C GLU A 56 -9.91 7.64 3.90
N ASN A 57 -9.90 6.31 3.74
CA ASN A 57 -10.54 5.37 4.67
C ASN A 57 -9.56 4.85 5.75
N ASN A 58 -8.31 5.30 5.78
CA ASN A 58 -7.31 4.94 6.79
C ASN A 58 -7.08 3.43 6.94
N ARG A 59 -6.97 2.72 5.83
CA ARG A 59 -6.78 1.26 5.80
C ARG A 59 -6.03 0.79 4.57
N VAL A 60 -5.54 -0.44 4.61
CA VAL A 60 -5.13 -1.20 3.43
C VAL A 60 -6.12 -2.34 3.26
N GLN A 61 -6.83 -2.41 2.15
CA GLN A 61 -7.71 -3.53 1.86
C GLN A 61 -6.96 -4.62 1.10
N ILE A 62 -7.24 -5.88 1.44
CA ILE A 62 -6.62 -7.08 0.85
C ILE A 62 -7.67 -7.86 0.08
N PHE A 63 -7.36 -8.18 -1.16
CA PHE A 63 -8.23 -8.91 -2.08
C PHE A 63 -7.52 -10.16 -2.62
N ASP A 64 -8.28 -11.11 -3.11
CA ASP A 64 -7.74 -12.13 -4.00
C ASP A 64 -7.47 -11.54 -5.40
N GLN A 65 -6.85 -12.30 -6.29
CA GLN A 65 -6.55 -11.87 -7.66
C GLN A 65 -7.80 -11.53 -8.50
N ASN A 66 -8.97 -11.96 -8.06
CA ASN A 66 -10.25 -11.69 -8.72
C ASN A 66 -11.00 -10.50 -8.11
N GLY A 67 -10.38 -9.77 -7.18
CA GLY A 67 -11.00 -8.61 -6.53
C GLY A 67 -12.07 -8.96 -5.49
N LYS A 68 -12.06 -10.19 -4.96
CA LYS A 68 -12.88 -10.55 -3.81
C LYS A 68 -12.18 -10.06 -2.54
N TYR A 69 -12.88 -9.27 -1.74
CA TYR A 69 -12.38 -8.81 -0.45
C TYR A 69 -12.07 -9.99 0.50
N LEU A 70 -10.92 -9.96 1.14
CA LEU A 70 -10.45 -10.96 2.10
C LEU A 70 -10.43 -10.38 3.52
N LYS A 71 -9.71 -9.28 3.72
CA LYS A 71 -9.55 -8.59 5.00
C LYS A 71 -8.95 -7.19 4.81
N GLU A 72 -8.66 -6.50 5.89
CA GLU A 72 -7.94 -5.22 5.85
C GLU A 72 -6.86 -5.14 6.93
N LEU A 73 -5.84 -4.31 6.68
CA LEU A 73 -4.91 -3.82 7.68
C LEU A 73 -5.42 -2.48 8.17
N SER A 74 -5.73 -2.40 9.44
CA SER A 74 -6.09 -1.19 10.15
C SER A 74 -4.88 -0.61 10.90
N ASN A 75 -5.11 0.43 11.70
CA ASN A 75 -4.08 1.17 12.45
C ASN A 75 -3.09 1.97 11.58
N VAL A 76 -3.42 2.23 10.32
CA VAL A 76 -2.71 3.16 9.44
C VAL A 76 -3.51 4.45 9.28
N TYR A 77 -2.85 5.57 8.99
CA TYR A 77 -3.51 6.85 8.78
C TYR A 77 -3.12 7.44 7.44
N HIS A 78 -4.08 7.71 6.56
CA HIS A 78 -3.86 8.19 5.19
C HIS A 78 -2.70 7.48 4.47
N PRO A 79 -2.77 6.12 4.35
CA PRO A 79 -1.67 5.33 3.79
C PRO A 79 -1.38 5.75 2.33
N MET A 80 -0.08 5.97 2.04
CA MET A 80 0.38 6.48 0.75
C MET A 80 0.94 5.33 -0.11
N ASP A 81 1.98 4.69 0.36
CA ASP A 81 2.64 3.62 -0.38
C ASP A 81 2.79 2.35 0.45
N ILE A 82 2.99 1.24 -0.23
CA ILE A 82 3.06 -0.09 0.38
C ILE A 82 4.13 -0.94 -0.31
N TYR A 83 4.94 -1.61 0.48
CA TYR A 83 5.99 -2.51 0.01
C TYR A 83 6.01 -3.79 0.85
N GLN A 84 6.35 -4.92 0.24
CA GLN A 84 6.63 -6.17 0.97
C GLN A 84 8.08 -6.59 0.71
N ASP A 85 8.81 -6.89 1.78
CA ASP A 85 10.16 -7.41 1.68
C ASP A 85 10.21 -8.94 1.41
N LYS A 86 11.43 -9.47 1.24
CA LYS A 86 11.66 -10.90 0.97
C LYS A 86 11.22 -11.83 2.10
N ASP A 87 11.16 -11.33 3.33
CA ASP A 87 10.80 -12.08 4.53
C ASP A 87 9.28 -11.98 4.83
N GLY A 88 8.55 -11.25 3.98
CA GLY A 88 7.10 -11.10 4.02
C GLY A 88 6.61 -9.97 4.91
N PHE A 89 7.50 -9.14 5.49
CA PHE A 89 7.08 -7.95 6.22
C PHE A 89 6.50 -6.93 5.26
N ILE A 90 5.38 -6.32 5.65
CA ILE A 90 4.70 -5.28 4.90
C ILE A 90 4.98 -3.93 5.56
N TYR A 91 5.44 -2.99 4.76
CA TYR A 91 5.72 -1.62 5.13
C TYR A 91 4.70 -0.68 4.48
N VAL A 92 4.17 0.26 5.24
CA VAL A 92 3.20 1.26 4.75
C VAL A 92 3.64 2.63 5.21
N THR A 93 3.73 3.58 4.28
CA THR A 93 3.96 5.00 4.60
C THR A 93 2.63 5.76 4.66
N ASP A 94 2.63 6.92 5.30
CA ASP A 94 1.45 7.76 5.44
C ASP A 94 1.74 9.27 5.20
N GLN A 95 0.67 10.07 5.27
CA GLN A 95 0.76 11.54 5.17
C GLN A 95 1.14 12.22 6.49
N VAL A 96 1.06 11.51 7.58
CA VAL A 96 1.63 11.93 8.88
C VAL A 96 2.93 11.15 9.01
N PRO A 97 4.10 11.77 9.24
CA PRO A 97 5.38 11.13 8.96
C PRO A 97 5.58 9.86 9.78
N ALA A 98 5.02 8.76 9.30
CA ALA A 98 5.14 7.45 9.91
C ALA A 98 5.35 6.34 8.87
N LEU A 99 6.11 5.34 9.29
CA LEU A 99 6.25 4.04 8.65
C LEU A 99 5.61 2.99 9.56
N TYR A 100 4.65 2.27 9.06
CA TYR A 100 3.99 1.15 9.73
C TYR A 100 4.58 -0.16 9.26
N VAL A 101 4.69 -1.12 10.16
CA VAL A 101 5.24 -2.45 9.88
C VAL A 101 4.25 -3.51 10.32
N PHE A 102 3.96 -4.46 9.42
CA PHE A 102 3.17 -5.66 9.67
C PHE A 102 4.04 -6.89 9.38
N ASN A 103 3.83 -7.99 10.12
CA ASN A 103 4.51 -9.25 9.86
C ASN A 103 3.87 -10.03 8.70
N SER A 104 4.44 -11.18 8.35
CA SER A 104 3.94 -12.07 7.30
C SER A 104 2.54 -12.63 7.54
N GLU A 105 2.04 -12.55 8.78
CA GLU A 105 0.67 -12.96 9.15
C GLU A 105 -0.31 -11.78 9.17
N ASP A 106 0.15 -10.62 8.67
CA ASP A 106 -0.61 -9.35 8.61
C ASP A 106 -0.92 -8.76 10.00
N GLU A 107 -0.12 -9.09 11.02
CA GLU A 107 -0.25 -8.54 12.35
C GLU A 107 0.57 -7.26 12.46
N PHE A 108 0.00 -6.23 13.05
CA PHE A 108 0.67 -4.96 13.29
C PHE A 108 1.80 -5.14 14.31
N ILE A 109 3.04 -4.83 13.87
CA ILE A 109 4.25 -4.92 14.72
C ILE A 109 4.51 -3.59 15.43
N GLY A 110 4.36 -2.48 14.68
CA GLY A 110 4.64 -1.16 15.22
C GLY A 110 4.73 -0.10 14.14
N ARG A 111 5.05 1.10 14.60
CA ARG A 111 5.31 2.24 13.71
C ARG A 111 6.47 3.07 14.24
N CYS A 112 7.20 3.70 13.34
CA CYS A 112 8.18 4.72 13.68
C CYS A 112 7.90 6.01 12.92
N ARG A 113 8.40 7.14 13.44
CA ARG A 113 8.33 8.41 12.74
C ARG A 113 9.41 8.46 11.65
N THR A 114 9.05 8.99 10.48
CA THR A 114 10.00 9.37 9.42
C THR A 114 10.44 10.84 9.56
N PHE A 115 11.39 11.30 8.76
CA PHE A 115 11.94 12.65 8.91
C PHE A 115 11.14 13.71 8.15
N GLY A 116 10.55 13.36 7.01
CA GLY A 116 9.70 14.26 6.24
C GLY A 116 8.26 14.29 6.74
N THR A 117 7.41 15.04 6.06
CA THR A 117 5.99 15.17 6.43
C THR A 117 5.07 14.28 5.60
N PHE A 118 5.51 13.80 4.43
CA PHE A 118 4.73 12.91 3.57
C PHE A 118 5.63 11.86 2.96
N GLY A 119 5.67 10.67 3.51
CA GLY A 119 6.33 9.51 2.92
C GLY A 119 5.53 9.02 1.72
N HIS A 120 5.84 9.52 0.51
CA HIS A 120 5.03 9.25 -0.68
C HIS A 120 5.44 8.00 -1.42
N GLY A 121 6.73 7.71 -1.52
CA GLY A 121 7.26 6.51 -2.18
C GLY A 121 8.08 5.67 -1.23
N LEU A 122 8.07 4.36 -1.38
CA LEU A 122 8.68 3.40 -0.48
C LEU A 122 9.34 2.25 -1.24
N THR A 123 10.57 1.89 -0.84
CA THR A 123 11.20 0.66 -1.29
C THR A 123 12.18 0.12 -0.24
N VAL A 124 12.52 -1.16 -0.33
CA VAL A 124 13.50 -1.82 0.53
C VAL A 124 14.57 -2.45 -0.35
N ASP A 125 15.84 -2.24 0.00
CA ASP A 125 16.93 -2.83 -0.75
C ASP A 125 17.24 -4.27 -0.30
N LYS A 126 18.20 -4.92 -0.99
CA LYS A 126 18.59 -6.30 -0.70
C LYS A 126 19.24 -6.50 0.68
N HIS A 127 19.63 -5.43 1.36
CA HIS A 127 20.23 -5.44 2.70
C HIS A 127 19.19 -5.22 3.80
N GLY A 128 17.94 -4.88 3.43
CA GLY A 128 16.87 -4.55 4.35
C GLY A 128 16.81 -3.06 4.70
N ASP A 129 17.61 -2.23 4.05
CA ASP A 129 17.53 -0.78 4.23
C ASP A 129 16.27 -0.23 3.53
N ILE A 130 15.51 0.57 4.24
CA ILE A 130 14.25 1.15 3.77
C ILE A 130 14.51 2.56 3.26
N TYR A 131 14.01 2.86 2.07
CA TYR A 131 14.12 4.19 1.45
C TYR A 131 12.72 4.77 1.26
N ILE A 132 12.52 5.99 1.74
CA ILE A 132 11.25 6.71 1.68
C ILE A 132 11.47 8.03 0.93
N ALA A 133 10.77 8.20 -0.19
CA ALA A 133 10.72 9.48 -0.89
C ALA A 133 9.74 10.42 -0.16
N GLU A 134 10.25 11.52 0.34
CA GLU A 134 9.50 12.50 1.12
C GLU A 134 9.09 13.70 0.26
N MET A 135 7.88 14.20 0.44
CA MET A 135 7.38 15.35 -0.33
C MET A 135 7.66 16.71 0.33
N LEU A 136 7.74 16.79 1.65
CA LEU A 136 7.93 18.05 2.39
C LEU A 136 8.78 17.83 3.65
N PRO A 137 10.00 18.40 3.73
CA PRO A 137 10.74 18.92 2.58
C PRO A 137 11.07 17.82 1.59
N ASP A 138 11.27 18.17 0.32
CA ASP A 138 11.70 17.19 -0.69
C ASP A 138 12.98 16.51 -0.25
N GLY A 139 12.97 15.19 -0.22
CA GLY A 139 14.12 14.44 0.28
C GLY A 139 13.95 12.92 0.18
N LEU A 140 15.00 12.25 0.61
CA LEU A 140 15.06 10.81 0.72
C LEU A 140 15.47 10.43 2.13
N THR A 141 14.58 9.77 2.85
CA THR A 141 14.88 9.16 4.15
C THR A 141 15.39 7.73 3.95
N LYS A 142 16.54 7.42 4.53
CA LYS A 142 17.04 6.05 4.63
C LYS A 142 16.95 5.58 6.09
N LEU A 143 16.33 4.43 6.31
CA LEU A 143 16.29 3.73 7.58
C LEU A 143 17.06 2.42 7.44
N SER A 144 18.07 2.21 8.30
CA SER A 144 18.87 0.99 8.30
C SER A 144 18.62 0.20 9.57
N LEU A 145 18.57 -1.13 9.43
CA LEU A 145 18.59 -2.03 10.58
C LEU A 145 19.97 -1.95 11.25
N ILE A 146 19.97 -1.85 12.57
CA ILE A 146 21.21 -1.82 13.39
C ILE A 146 21.41 -3.20 14.02
#